data_b1ec81154c586af76d3d37741b81fe55
#
_entry.id   b1ec81154c586af76d3d37741b81fe55
#
_cell.length_a   1.000
_cell.length_b   1.000
_cell.length_c   1.000
_cell.angle_alpha   90.00
_cell.angle_beta   90.00
_cell.angle_gamma   90.00
#
_symmetry.space_group_name_H-M   'P 1'
#
loop_
_entity.id
_entity.type
_entity.pdbx_description
1 polymer ?
#
loop_
_entity_poly.entity_id
_entity_poly.type
_entity_poly.pdbx_seq_one_letter_code
_entity_poly.pdbx_strand_id
1 'polypeptide(L)'
;MAYGQWIMLLITNSIETQIRVQNAQLNLQFYRGGNKDVEIPLAEVDQVGIPWGAEEQLSSCGRSDAAAGTMGFVDLYDEDTKVCRISWSCPWGAYPNTLKIDDYDPERSQYSVQVEHGDFTSGPIGEVFVNITPNN
;
A
#
# COMPACT_ATOMS: atom_id res chain seq x y z
N MET A 1 -21.56 -0.34 -1.95
CA MET A 1 -21.32 0.83 -2.79
C MET A 1 -19.84 1.18 -2.82
N ALA A 2 -19.23 1.45 -1.67
CA ALA A 2 -17.82 1.85 -1.65
C ALA A 2 -16.83 0.70 -1.85
N TYR A 3 -17.29 -0.54 -1.95
CA TYR A 3 -16.44 -1.68 -2.30
C TYR A 3 -15.79 -1.54 -3.68
N GLY A 4 -16.37 -0.74 -4.57
CA GLY A 4 -15.78 -0.43 -5.86
C GLY A 4 -14.56 0.49 -5.78
N GLN A 5 -14.31 1.10 -4.62
CA GLN A 5 -13.16 1.95 -4.37
C GLN A 5 -12.13 1.13 -3.59
N TRP A 6 -11.15 0.57 -4.29
CA TRP A 6 -10.19 -0.33 -3.65
C TRP A 6 -8.80 -0.14 -4.22
N ILE A 7 -7.81 -0.54 -3.42
CA ILE A 7 -6.41 -0.60 -3.80
C ILE A 7 -5.84 -1.94 -3.34
N MET A 8 -4.97 -2.52 -4.14
CA MET A 8 -4.21 -3.71 -3.80
C MET A 8 -2.73 -3.42 -4.05
N LEU A 9 -1.98 -3.26 -2.97
CA LEU A 9 -0.53 -3.05 -3.05
C LEU A 9 0.15 -4.42 -3.11
N LEU A 10 0.92 -4.64 -4.18
CA LEU A 10 1.72 -5.85 -4.36
C LEU A 10 3.18 -5.42 -4.20
N ILE A 11 3.74 -5.66 -3.02
CA ILE A 11 5.06 -5.17 -2.65
C ILE A 11 6.07 -6.29 -2.78
N THR A 12 7.03 -6.11 -3.68
CA THR A 12 8.10 -7.07 -3.93
C THR A 12 9.39 -6.57 -3.29
N ASN A 13 10.00 -7.42 -2.48
CA ASN A 13 11.26 -7.13 -1.81
C ASN A 13 12.42 -7.76 -2.58
N SER A 14 13.22 -6.93 -3.23
CA SER A 14 14.41 -7.38 -3.97
C SER A 14 15.72 -6.98 -3.26
N ILE A 15 15.67 -6.61 -1.99
CA ILE A 15 16.86 -6.38 -1.16
C ILE A 15 17.12 -7.59 -0.26
N GLU A 16 18.36 -7.74 0.22
CA GLU A 16 18.80 -8.95 0.93
C GLU A 16 18.31 -9.06 2.37
N THR A 17 17.56 -8.07 2.85
CA THR A 17 17.00 -8.06 4.20
C THR A 17 15.49 -8.12 4.15
N GLN A 18 14.85 -8.41 5.27
CA GLN A 18 13.40 -8.41 5.36
C GLN A 18 12.87 -6.97 5.42
N ILE A 19 11.84 -6.69 4.62
CA ILE A 19 11.10 -5.43 4.74
C ILE A 19 9.93 -5.65 5.68
N ARG A 20 9.70 -4.71 6.57
CA ARG A 20 8.60 -4.76 7.54
C ARG A 20 7.64 -3.60 7.30
N VAL A 21 6.35 -3.91 7.41
CA VAL A 21 5.29 -2.89 7.37
C VAL A 21 5.08 -2.36 8.77
N GLN A 22 5.04 -1.05 8.91
CA GLN A 22 4.81 -0.39 10.20
C GLN A 22 3.93 0.83 10.05
N ASN A 23 3.40 1.30 11.17
CA ASN A 23 2.64 2.55 11.26
C ASN A 23 1.42 2.62 10.32
N ALA A 24 0.83 1.47 10.00
CA ALA A 24 -0.33 1.45 9.11
C ALA A 24 -1.46 2.31 9.66
N GLN A 25 -1.99 3.20 8.83
CA GLN A 25 -3.14 4.03 9.15
C GLN A 25 -4.14 3.97 8.02
N LEU A 26 -5.41 3.93 8.36
CA LEU A 26 -6.47 3.78 7.38
C LEU A 26 -7.76 4.33 7.95
N ASN A 27 -8.52 5.04 7.11
CA ASN A 27 -9.81 5.57 7.53
C ASN A 27 -10.93 4.52 7.52
N LEU A 28 -10.76 3.39 6.84
CA LEU A 28 -11.76 2.33 6.79
C LEU A 28 -11.15 0.97 7.13
N GLN A 29 -10.95 0.08 6.15
CA GLN A 29 -10.52 -1.28 6.47
C GLN A 29 -9.48 -1.81 5.49
N PHE A 30 -8.55 -2.60 6.00
CA PHE A 30 -7.78 -3.53 5.19
C PHE A 30 -8.57 -4.83 5.05
N TYR A 31 -8.38 -5.55 3.96
CA TYR A 31 -9.03 -6.83 3.75
C TYR A 31 -8.04 -7.86 3.22
N ARG A 32 -8.41 -9.14 3.39
CA ARG A 32 -7.53 -10.26 3.06
C ARG A 32 -7.76 -10.75 1.64
N GLY A 33 -6.70 -10.70 0.82
CA GLY A 33 -6.76 -11.18 -0.55
C GLY A 33 -7.85 -10.50 -1.34
N GLY A 34 -8.66 -11.26 -2.06
CA GLY A 34 -9.79 -10.74 -2.80
C GLY A 34 -11.09 -10.68 -2.02
N ASN A 35 -11.08 -10.99 -0.72
CA ASN A 35 -12.29 -11.08 0.09
C ASN A 35 -12.48 -9.82 0.93
N LYS A 36 -13.28 -8.88 0.42
CA LYS A 36 -13.54 -7.59 1.07
C LYS A 36 -14.37 -7.69 2.35
N ASP A 37 -14.92 -8.86 2.64
CA ASP A 37 -15.69 -9.09 3.87
C ASP A 37 -14.81 -9.52 5.04
N VAL A 38 -13.54 -9.83 4.78
CA VAL A 38 -12.59 -10.25 5.81
C VAL A 38 -11.68 -9.09 6.16
N GLU A 39 -12.01 -8.38 7.25
CA GLU A 39 -11.19 -7.28 7.73
C GLU A 39 -9.91 -7.75 8.39
N ILE A 40 -8.84 -6.98 8.21
CA ILE A 40 -7.55 -7.20 8.86
C ILE A 40 -7.30 -6.02 9.79
N PRO A 41 -7.07 -6.27 11.10
CA PRO A 41 -6.75 -5.17 12.03
C PRO A 41 -5.44 -4.49 11.68
N LEU A 42 -5.32 -3.20 11.99
CA LEU A 42 -4.08 -2.44 11.77
C LEU A 42 -2.88 -3.10 12.43
N ALA A 43 -3.06 -3.66 13.63
CA ALA A 43 -1.99 -4.33 14.34
C ALA A 43 -1.46 -5.56 13.58
N GLU A 44 -2.32 -6.26 12.84
CA GLU A 44 -1.90 -7.39 12.01
C GLU A 44 -1.14 -6.90 10.77
N VAL A 45 -1.58 -5.80 10.18
CA VAL A 45 -0.87 -5.17 9.04
C VAL A 45 0.54 -4.78 9.46
N ASP A 46 0.70 -4.23 10.66
CA ASP A 46 2.01 -3.81 11.18
C ASP A 46 2.93 -4.99 11.52
N GLN A 47 2.45 -6.22 11.40
CA GLN A 47 3.27 -7.40 11.59
C GLN A 47 3.70 -8.06 10.29
N VAL A 48 3.29 -7.51 9.15
CA VAL A 48 3.65 -8.07 7.85
C VAL A 48 5.15 -7.89 7.63
N GLY A 49 5.82 -9.00 7.34
CA GLY A 49 7.22 -9.01 6.94
C GLY A 49 7.34 -9.56 5.53
N ILE A 50 8.19 -8.95 4.74
CA ILE A 50 8.41 -9.34 3.34
C ILE A 50 9.84 -9.81 3.20
N PRO A 51 10.10 -11.14 3.19
CA PRO A 51 11.46 -11.63 3.03
C PRO A 51 12.05 -11.30 1.67
N TRP A 52 13.37 -11.37 1.57
CA TRP A 52 14.07 -11.19 0.31
C TRP A 52 13.52 -12.14 -0.77
N GLY A 53 13.19 -11.56 -1.91
CA GLY A 53 12.65 -12.30 -3.05
C GLY A 53 11.17 -12.61 -2.98
N ALA A 54 10.48 -12.17 -1.91
CA ALA A 54 9.04 -12.41 -1.74
C ALA A 54 8.20 -11.20 -2.15
N GLU A 55 6.94 -11.47 -2.41
CA GLU A 55 5.93 -10.45 -2.65
C GLU A 55 4.82 -10.61 -1.63
N GLU A 56 4.37 -9.53 -1.04
CA GLU A 56 3.24 -9.51 -0.13
C GLU A 56 2.17 -8.54 -0.62
N GLN A 57 0.94 -8.85 -0.30
CA GLN A 57 -0.23 -8.14 -0.76
C GLN A 57 -0.91 -7.42 0.41
N LEU A 58 -1.13 -6.12 0.26
CA LEU A 58 -1.91 -5.32 1.20
C LEU A 58 -3.06 -4.70 0.43
N SER A 59 -4.29 -4.93 0.90
CA SER A 59 -5.49 -4.50 0.18
C SER A 59 -6.41 -3.71 1.08
N SER A 60 -7.02 -2.67 0.52
CA SER A 60 -7.97 -1.82 1.25
C SER A 60 -9.11 -1.40 0.32
N CYS A 61 -10.28 -1.23 0.90
CA CYS A 61 -11.44 -0.75 0.15
C CYS A 61 -12.34 0.09 1.05
N GLY A 62 -13.27 0.81 0.42
CA GLY A 62 -14.36 1.43 1.14
C GLY A 62 -15.34 0.40 1.67
N ARG A 63 -16.26 0.84 2.52
CA ARG A 63 -17.28 -0.05 3.08
C ARG A 63 -18.46 -0.19 2.14
N SER A 64 -19.10 -1.36 2.18
CA SER A 64 -20.28 -1.62 1.38
C SER A 64 -21.51 -0.81 1.84
N ASP A 65 -21.50 -0.37 3.11
CA ASP A 65 -22.62 0.33 3.74
C ASP A 65 -22.41 1.84 3.87
N ALA A 66 -21.36 2.38 3.29
CA ALA A 66 -21.03 3.80 3.40
C ALA A 66 -20.54 4.36 2.08
N ALA A 67 -20.83 5.65 1.84
CA ALA A 67 -20.34 6.39 0.68
C ALA A 67 -18.97 6.99 0.98
N ALA A 68 -17.99 6.14 1.22
CA ALA A 68 -16.64 6.56 1.57
C ALA A 68 -15.62 5.62 0.93
N GLY A 69 -14.63 6.19 0.28
CA GLY A 69 -13.55 5.43 -0.33
C GLY A 69 -12.51 4.97 0.68
N THR A 70 -11.32 4.63 0.20
CA THR A 70 -10.20 4.26 1.04
C THR A 70 -9.11 5.32 0.99
N MET A 71 -8.56 5.68 2.14
CA MET A 71 -7.45 6.61 2.27
C MET A 71 -6.58 6.16 3.44
N GLY A 72 -5.29 6.12 3.23
CA GLY A 72 -4.38 5.72 4.28
C GLY A 72 -2.94 5.66 3.83
N PHE A 73 -2.11 5.06 4.68
CA PHE A 73 -0.70 4.86 4.37
C PHE A 73 -0.14 3.68 5.16
N VAL A 74 0.99 3.17 4.65
CA VAL A 74 1.84 2.23 5.37
C VAL A 74 3.28 2.69 5.22
N ASP A 75 4.08 2.45 6.25
CA ASP A 75 5.53 2.69 6.21
C ASP A 75 6.24 1.37 5.98
N LEU A 76 7.28 1.40 5.16
CA LEU A 76 8.14 0.24 4.91
C LEU A 76 9.50 0.48 5.56
N TYR A 77 9.98 -0.51 6.31
CA TYR A 77 11.25 -0.44 7.04
C TYR A 77 12.15 -1.62 6.70
N ASP A 78 13.44 -1.32 6.57
CA ASP A 78 14.53 -2.28 6.55
C ASP A 78 15.22 -2.16 7.90
N GLU A 79 14.90 -3.07 8.83
CA GLU A 79 15.30 -2.97 10.23
C GLU A 79 14.87 -1.61 10.81
N ASP A 80 15.80 -0.76 11.21
CA ASP A 80 15.51 0.56 11.77
C ASP A 80 15.50 1.67 10.73
N THR A 81 15.77 1.34 9.47
CA THR A 81 15.85 2.31 8.39
C THR A 81 14.54 2.37 7.62
N LYS A 82 13.94 3.53 7.59
CA LYS A 82 12.71 3.74 6.82
C LYS A 82 13.04 3.75 5.33
N VAL A 83 12.36 2.87 4.58
CA VAL A 83 12.49 2.83 3.13
C VAL A 83 11.64 3.92 2.50
N CYS A 84 10.36 3.97 2.86
CA CYS A 84 9.42 4.97 2.35
C CYS A 84 8.09 4.87 3.07
N ARG A 85 7.21 5.83 2.77
CA ARG A 85 5.79 5.76 3.13
C ARG A 85 4.98 5.69 1.84
N ILE A 86 4.09 4.71 1.74
CA ILE A 86 3.15 4.60 0.63
C ILE A 86 1.81 5.12 1.11
N SER A 87 1.36 6.24 0.51
CA SER A 87 0.09 6.88 0.85
C SER A 87 -0.85 6.83 -0.34
N TRP A 88 -2.14 6.62 -0.09
CA TRP A 88 -3.13 6.60 -1.17
C TRP A 88 -4.40 7.30 -0.76
N SER A 89 -5.12 7.77 -1.77
CA SER A 89 -6.48 8.28 -1.63
C SER A 89 -7.30 7.80 -2.81
N CYS A 90 -8.30 7.00 -2.52
CA CYS A 90 -9.26 6.48 -3.51
C CYS A 90 -10.65 6.90 -3.05
N PRO A 91 -11.08 8.16 -3.34
CA PRO A 91 -12.32 8.69 -2.81
C PRO A 91 -13.55 8.06 -3.49
N TRP A 92 -14.65 8.03 -2.76
CA TRP A 92 -15.93 7.61 -3.31
C TRP A 92 -16.45 8.66 -4.28
N GLY A 93 -16.97 8.21 -5.44
CA GLY A 93 -17.50 9.11 -6.46
C GLY A 93 -16.52 9.30 -7.61
N ALA A 94 -16.78 10.30 -8.45
CA ALA A 94 -16.00 10.55 -9.67
C ALA A 94 -14.87 11.55 -9.40
N TYR A 95 -14.04 11.28 -8.41
CA TYR A 95 -12.89 12.11 -8.06
C TYR A 95 -11.59 11.37 -8.41
N PRO A 96 -10.53 12.13 -8.74
CA PRO A 96 -9.26 11.46 -9.07
C PRO A 96 -8.65 10.75 -7.86
N ASN A 97 -8.03 9.62 -8.14
CA ASN A 97 -7.25 8.86 -7.17
C ASN A 97 -5.84 9.39 -7.10
N THR A 98 -5.20 9.24 -5.95
CA THR A 98 -3.79 9.58 -5.78
C THR A 98 -3.03 8.47 -5.07
N LEU A 99 -1.74 8.36 -5.39
CA LEU A 99 -0.81 7.51 -4.68
C LEU A 99 0.51 8.26 -4.63
N LYS A 100 1.11 8.31 -3.45
CA LYS A 100 2.37 9.02 -3.25
C LYS A 100 3.36 8.12 -2.53
N ILE A 101 4.63 8.26 -2.89
CA ILE A 101 5.73 7.68 -2.15
C ILE A 101 6.37 8.82 -1.37
N ASP A 102 6.10 8.85 -0.07
CA ASP A 102 6.57 9.90 0.83
C ASP A 102 7.82 9.45 1.58
N ASP A 103 8.52 10.40 2.18
CA ASP A 103 9.72 10.16 2.98
C ASP A 103 10.76 9.37 2.19
N TYR A 104 10.88 9.67 0.90
CA TYR A 104 11.74 8.99 -0.03
C TYR A 104 12.34 9.98 -1.02
N ASP A 105 13.67 9.98 -1.11
CA ASP A 105 14.42 10.78 -2.08
C ASP A 105 15.21 9.82 -2.97
N PRO A 106 14.81 9.66 -4.25
CA PRO A 106 15.46 8.69 -5.13
C PRO A 106 16.95 8.99 -5.39
N GLU A 107 17.37 10.23 -5.17
CA GLU A 107 18.79 10.59 -5.38
C GLU A 107 19.65 10.29 -4.16
N ARG A 108 19.05 10.18 -2.98
CA ARG A 108 19.80 10.00 -1.72
C ARG A 108 19.55 8.67 -1.05
N SER A 109 18.44 8.03 -1.34
CA SER A 109 18.08 6.78 -0.70
C SER A 109 18.99 5.65 -1.16
N GLN A 110 19.30 4.75 -0.24
CA GLN A 110 19.98 3.50 -0.59
C GLN A 110 19.04 2.48 -1.24
N TYR A 111 17.77 2.82 -1.38
CA TYR A 111 16.76 1.98 -2.01
C TYR A 111 16.19 2.66 -3.25
N SER A 112 15.79 1.82 -4.22
CA SER A 112 15.00 2.28 -5.36
C SER A 112 13.58 1.75 -5.19
N VAL A 113 12.60 2.66 -5.16
CA VAL A 113 11.18 2.33 -5.03
C VAL A 113 10.52 2.61 -6.38
N GLN A 114 10.06 1.57 -7.06
CA GLN A 114 9.42 1.69 -8.36
C GLN A 114 7.96 1.27 -8.24
N VAL A 115 7.07 2.09 -8.80
CA VAL A 115 5.63 1.88 -8.75
C VAL A 115 5.11 1.73 -10.17
N GLU A 116 4.34 0.68 -10.41
CA GLU A 116 3.73 0.41 -11.72
C GLU A 116 2.25 0.12 -11.58
N HIS A 117 1.50 0.47 -12.61
CA HIS A 117 0.04 0.30 -12.72
C HIS A 117 -0.71 1.23 -11.76
N GLY A 118 -1.98 0.94 -11.56
CA GLY A 118 -2.87 1.80 -10.82
C GLY A 118 -3.65 2.73 -11.73
N ASP A 119 -4.89 3.03 -11.36
CA ASP A 119 -5.77 3.95 -12.09
C ASP A 119 -5.98 5.19 -11.24
N PHE A 120 -5.53 6.34 -11.74
CA PHE A 120 -5.57 7.59 -11.01
C PHE A 120 -6.64 8.55 -11.53
N THR A 121 -7.55 8.05 -12.36
CA THR A 121 -8.69 8.84 -12.83
C THR A 121 -9.84 8.80 -11.82
N SER A 122 -10.63 7.73 -11.80
CA SER A 122 -11.70 7.55 -10.81
C SER A 122 -12.04 6.07 -10.72
N GLY A 123 -12.90 5.70 -9.78
CA GLY A 123 -13.16 4.29 -9.50
C GLY A 123 -12.04 3.67 -8.65
N PRO A 124 -11.81 2.37 -8.75
CA PRO A 124 -10.73 1.74 -7.97
C PRO A 124 -9.35 2.16 -8.48
N ILE A 125 -8.40 2.33 -7.56
CA ILE A 125 -6.99 2.42 -7.95
C ILE A 125 -6.56 1.08 -8.55
N GLY A 126 -7.06 -0.01 -8.00
CA GLY A 126 -6.77 -1.34 -8.50
C GLY A 126 -5.45 -1.88 -7.99
N GLU A 127 -4.83 -2.74 -8.78
CA GLU A 127 -3.55 -3.35 -8.45
C GLU A 127 -2.41 -2.36 -8.69
N VAL A 128 -1.56 -2.19 -7.68
CA VAL A 128 -0.37 -1.34 -7.76
C VAL A 128 0.84 -2.19 -7.37
N PHE A 129 1.80 -2.28 -8.27
CA PHE A 129 3.03 -3.04 -8.03
C PHE A 129 4.10 -2.11 -7.51
N VAL A 130 4.66 -2.44 -6.35
CA VAL A 130 5.73 -1.66 -5.72
C VAL A 130 6.95 -2.57 -5.61
N ASN A 131 8.03 -2.21 -6.28
CA ASN A 131 9.26 -3.00 -6.28
C ASN A 131 10.36 -2.24 -5.55
N ILE A 132 10.91 -2.86 -4.51
CA ILE A 132 11.98 -2.28 -3.70
C ILE A 132 13.28 -2.99 -4.06
N THR A 133 14.22 -2.25 -4.64
CA THR A 133 15.54 -2.77 -5.03
C THR A 133 16.65 -1.92 -4.40
N PRO A 134 17.90 -2.43 -4.36
CA PRO A 134 19.02 -1.59 -3.96
C PRO A 134 19.22 -0.47 -4.97
N ASN A 135 19.54 0.71 -4.47
CA ASN A 135 19.86 1.84 -5.32
C ASN A 135 21.39 2.00 -5.35
N ASN A 136 21.96 1.51 -6.42
CA ASN A 136 23.44 1.53 -6.60
C ASN A 136 23.89 2.73 -7.40
#